data_66b870ff0d174f565a2169a5d34cd04b
#
_entry.id   66b870ff0d174f565a2169a5d34cd04b
#
_cell.length_a   1.000
_cell.length_b   1.000
_cell.length_c   1.000
_cell.angle_alpha   90.00
_cell.angle_beta   90.00
_cell.angle_gamma   90.00
#
_symmetry.space_group_name_H-M   'P 1'
#
loop_
_entity.id
_entity.type
_entity.pdbx_description
1 polymer ?
#
loop_
_entity_poly.entity_id
_entity_poly.type
_entity_poly.pdbx_seq_one_letter_code
_entity_poly.pdbx_strand_id
1 'polypeptide(L)'
;MNFEKLLSEGKIERVKKNDFDSKSGERSIDFARNGFKTGNYDEVLSVVYNGIFKISNRLMNFLGYRAIGREHHKNVFEFLAKAGFDLDLVAYFDVLRKKRNDFIYRDIESISKKEAEEMLKKAEEFVHKIRTFVHKIRTGVANGK
;
A
#
# COMPACT_ATOMS: atom_id res chain seq x y z
N MET A 1 18.63 -4.97 -1.42
CA MET A 1 17.64 -4.60 -0.40
C MET A 1 18.12 -5.06 0.96
N ASN A 2 18.20 -4.15 1.91
CA ASN A 2 18.68 -4.47 3.25
C ASN A 2 17.61 -4.10 4.28
N PHE A 3 17.08 -5.10 4.97
CA PHE A 3 16.01 -4.92 5.95
C PHE A 3 16.46 -5.22 7.39
N GLU A 4 17.78 -5.32 7.63
CA GLU A 4 18.30 -5.69 8.94
C GLU A 4 17.86 -4.75 10.06
N LYS A 5 17.79 -3.45 9.79
CA LYS A 5 17.35 -2.48 10.80
C LYS A 5 15.89 -2.69 11.18
N LEU A 6 15.03 -2.92 10.19
CA LEU A 6 13.60 -3.17 10.46
C LEU A 6 13.41 -4.47 11.24
N LEU A 7 14.20 -5.50 10.93
CA LEU A 7 14.18 -6.77 11.64
C LEU A 7 14.63 -6.58 13.09
N SER A 8 15.74 -5.88 13.31
CA SER A 8 16.29 -5.69 14.65
C SER A 8 15.39 -4.82 15.54
N GLU A 9 14.63 -3.92 14.93
CA GLU A 9 13.67 -3.06 15.64
C GLU A 9 12.34 -3.75 15.90
N GLY A 10 12.17 -5.01 15.45
CA GLY A 10 10.92 -5.74 15.66
C GLY A 10 9.75 -5.23 14.83
N LYS A 11 10.01 -4.52 13.74
CA LYS A 11 8.96 -3.96 12.87
C LYS A 11 8.47 -4.96 11.84
N ILE A 12 9.33 -5.86 11.43
CA ILE A 12 9.02 -6.92 10.47
C ILE A 12 9.62 -8.24 10.94
N GLU A 13 9.14 -9.33 10.38
CA GLU A 13 9.72 -10.66 10.60
C GLU A 13 9.83 -11.39 9.27
N ARG A 14 10.70 -12.39 9.22
CA ARG A 14 10.87 -13.23 8.03
C ARG A 14 9.74 -14.25 7.97
N VAL A 15 9.22 -14.46 6.75
CA VAL A 15 8.22 -15.49 6.48
C VAL A 15 8.62 -16.22 5.19
N LYS A 16 7.96 -17.33 4.92
CA LYS A 16 8.15 -18.04 3.65
C LYS A 16 7.71 -17.14 2.50
N LYS A 17 8.54 -17.06 1.46
CA LYS A 17 8.21 -16.29 0.26
C LYS A 17 7.03 -16.91 -0.47
N ASN A 18 6.10 -16.07 -0.89
CA ASN A 18 4.96 -16.46 -1.70
C ASN A 18 5.02 -15.75 -3.04
N ASP A 19 4.36 -16.32 -4.04
CA ASP A 19 4.26 -15.63 -5.32
C ASP A 19 3.38 -14.39 -5.18
N PHE A 20 3.64 -13.38 -6.01
CA PHE A 20 2.91 -12.12 -5.94
C PHE A 20 1.60 -12.20 -6.70
N ASP A 21 0.52 -11.77 -6.04
CA ASP A 21 -0.82 -11.67 -6.62
C ASP A 21 -1.50 -10.43 -6.05
N SER A 22 -1.86 -9.48 -6.92
CA SER A 22 -2.50 -8.22 -6.53
C SER A 22 -4.01 -8.23 -6.69
N LYS A 23 -4.61 -9.35 -7.09
CA LYS A 23 -6.05 -9.41 -7.46
C LYS A 23 -7.00 -8.93 -6.37
N SER A 24 -6.80 -9.37 -5.13
CA SER A 24 -7.67 -8.98 -4.01
C SER A 24 -7.64 -7.46 -3.78
N GLY A 25 -6.45 -6.87 -3.78
CA GLY A 25 -6.32 -5.42 -3.62
C GLY A 25 -6.90 -4.66 -4.78
N GLU A 26 -6.72 -5.16 -6.00
CA GLU A 26 -7.28 -4.52 -7.20
C GLU A 26 -8.79 -4.57 -7.20
N ARG A 27 -9.40 -5.65 -6.71
CA ARG A 27 -10.87 -5.72 -6.55
C ARG A 27 -11.37 -4.64 -5.59
N SER A 28 -10.64 -4.37 -4.51
CA SER A 28 -11.00 -3.29 -3.59
C SER A 28 -10.94 -1.93 -4.29
N ILE A 29 -9.92 -1.70 -5.11
CA ILE A 29 -9.82 -0.44 -5.85
C ILE A 29 -10.95 -0.30 -6.87
N ASP A 30 -11.33 -1.38 -7.55
CA ASP A 30 -12.47 -1.37 -8.46
C ASP A 30 -13.77 -1.07 -7.72
N PHE A 31 -13.95 -1.63 -6.53
CA PHE A 31 -15.10 -1.34 -5.69
C PHE A 31 -15.13 0.15 -5.31
N ALA A 32 -13.96 0.73 -5.03
CA ALA A 32 -13.86 2.16 -4.72
C ALA A 32 -14.30 3.04 -5.89
N ARG A 33 -14.03 2.62 -7.13
CA ARG A 33 -14.49 3.34 -8.31
C ARG A 33 -16.01 3.42 -8.36
N ASN A 34 -16.70 2.35 -7.95
CA ASN A 34 -18.17 2.37 -7.87
C ASN A 34 -18.66 3.35 -6.82
N GLY A 35 -18.00 3.40 -5.65
CA GLY A 35 -18.30 4.38 -4.61
C GLY A 35 -18.14 5.81 -5.12
N PHE A 36 -17.09 6.06 -5.91
CA PHE A 36 -16.87 7.35 -6.52
C PHE A 36 -18.00 7.75 -7.46
N LYS A 37 -18.42 6.82 -8.32
CA LYS A 37 -19.50 7.06 -9.30
C LYS A 37 -20.83 7.39 -8.62
N THR A 38 -21.08 6.85 -7.45
CA THR A 38 -22.34 7.06 -6.71
C THR A 38 -22.24 8.19 -5.69
N GLY A 39 -21.10 8.92 -5.65
CA GLY A 39 -20.92 10.05 -4.75
C GLY A 39 -20.52 9.68 -3.32
N ASN A 40 -20.18 8.43 -3.05
CA ASN A 40 -19.75 7.95 -1.73
C ASN A 40 -18.26 8.18 -1.50
N TYR A 41 -17.84 9.44 -1.49
CA TYR A 41 -16.43 9.79 -1.46
C TYR A 41 -15.72 9.39 -0.17
N ASP A 42 -16.42 9.43 0.96
CA ASP A 42 -15.85 9.01 2.24
C ASP A 42 -15.46 7.53 2.20
N GLU A 43 -16.28 6.71 1.57
CA GLU A 43 -16.03 5.28 1.42
C GLU A 43 -14.82 5.00 0.54
N VAL A 44 -14.59 5.85 -0.47
CA VAL A 44 -13.43 5.72 -1.36
C VAL A 44 -12.13 5.70 -0.56
N LEU A 45 -11.98 6.58 0.43
CA LEU A 45 -10.79 6.62 1.28
C LEU A 45 -10.49 5.25 1.91
N SER A 46 -11.47 4.69 2.61
CA SER A 46 -11.28 3.42 3.32
C SER A 46 -11.01 2.26 2.38
N VAL A 47 -11.74 2.19 1.27
CA VAL A 47 -11.64 1.06 0.34
C VAL A 47 -10.36 1.13 -0.48
N VAL A 48 -9.96 2.31 -0.94
CA VAL A 48 -8.67 2.50 -1.63
C VAL A 48 -7.52 2.11 -0.71
N TYR A 49 -7.54 2.63 0.52
CA TYR A 49 -6.47 2.31 1.48
C TYR A 49 -6.38 0.81 1.72
N ASN A 50 -7.52 0.13 1.93
CA ASN A 50 -7.52 -1.32 2.14
C ASN A 50 -6.92 -2.07 0.95
N GLY A 51 -7.23 -1.63 -0.27
CA GLY A 51 -6.66 -2.23 -1.48
C GLY A 51 -5.15 -2.08 -1.55
N ILE A 52 -4.66 -0.88 -1.31
CA ILE A 52 -3.22 -0.59 -1.30
C ILE A 52 -2.52 -1.39 -0.22
N PHE A 53 -3.12 -1.48 0.96
CA PHE A 53 -2.54 -2.23 2.08
C PHE A 53 -2.43 -3.72 1.76
N LYS A 54 -3.47 -4.30 1.14
CA LYS A 54 -3.46 -5.71 0.71
C LYS A 54 -2.34 -5.97 -0.30
N ILE A 55 -2.20 -5.09 -1.29
CA ILE A 55 -1.17 -5.23 -2.32
C ILE A 55 0.22 -5.11 -1.69
N SER A 56 0.40 -4.16 -0.78
CA SER A 56 1.66 -3.96 -0.06
C SER A 56 2.06 -5.18 0.75
N ASN A 57 1.11 -5.79 1.45
CA ASN A 57 1.36 -7.03 2.19
C ASN A 57 1.77 -8.18 1.27
N ARG A 58 1.14 -8.27 0.10
CA ARG A 58 1.51 -9.28 -0.89
C ARG A 58 2.94 -9.07 -1.41
N LEU A 59 3.34 -7.82 -1.60
CA LEU A 59 4.72 -7.54 -1.98
C LEU A 59 5.69 -7.96 -0.87
N MET A 60 5.39 -7.64 0.38
CA MET A 60 6.21 -8.05 1.50
C MET A 60 6.38 -9.57 1.55
N ASN A 61 5.27 -10.31 1.42
CA ASN A 61 5.29 -11.78 1.43
C ASN A 61 6.08 -12.33 0.26
N PHE A 62 5.98 -11.71 -0.90
CA PHE A 62 6.78 -12.07 -2.08
C PHE A 62 8.28 -11.94 -1.78
N LEU A 63 8.67 -10.91 -1.04
CA LEU A 63 10.06 -10.70 -0.65
C LEU A 63 10.48 -11.50 0.59
N GLY A 64 9.55 -12.16 1.27
CA GLY A 64 9.83 -13.03 2.41
C GLY A 64 9.71 -12.36 3.76
N TYR A 65 8.84 -11.35 3.88
CA TYR A 65 8.66 -10.59 5.12
C TYR A 65 7.20 -10.32 5.42
N ARG A 66 6.93 -9.96 6.67
CA ARG A 66 5.62 -9.52 7.12
C ARG A 66 5.80 -8.46 8.19
N ALA A 67 4.96 -7.43 8.18
CA ALA A 67 4.97 -6.39 9.22
C ALA A 67 4.31 -6.92 10.49
N ILE A 68 4.86 -6.56 11.64
CA ILE A 68 4.38 -7.01 12.95
C ILE A 68 4.29 -5.84 13.92
N GLY A 69 3.63 -6.07 15.06
CA GLY A 69 3.50 -5.08 16.12
C GLY A 69 2.26 -4.20 15.99
N ARG A 70 2.09 -3.32 16.97
CA ARG A 70 0.93 -2.40 17.01
C ARG A 70 0.88 -1.47 15.83
N GLU A 71 2.04 -1.05 15.34
CA GLU A 71 2.15 -0.12 14.23
C GLU A 71 2.43 -0.84 12.91
N HIS A 72 1.90 -2.07 12.76
CA HIS A 72 2.19 -2.86 11.55
C HIS A 72 1.77 -2.15 10.26
N HIS A 73 0.69 -1.35 10.26
CA HIS A 73 0.32 -0.56 9.08
C HIS A 73 1.41 0.44 8.70
N LYS A 74 1.94 1.16 9.68
CA LYS A 74 3.05 2.10 9.47
C LYS A 74 4.30 1.36 8.98
N ASN A 75 4.57 0.20 9.58
CA ASN A 75 5.75 -0.59 9.27
C ASN A 75 5.75 -1.11 7.82
N VAL A 76 4.57 -1.37 7.25
CA VAL A 76 4.44 -1.74 5.85
C VAL A 76 5.02 -0.63 4.95
N PHE A 77 4.67 0.62 5.21
CA PHE A 77 5.16 1.73 4.38
C PHE A 77 6.65 2.00 4.59
N GLU A 78 7.16 1.82 5.81
CA GLU A 78 8.60 1.89 6.04
C GLU A 78 9.34 0.80 5.24
N PHE A 79 8.76 -0.41 5.20
CA PHE A 79 9.32 -1.50 4.41
C PHE A 79 9.36 -1.16 2.91
N LEU A 80 8.27 -0.65 2.36
CA LEU A 80 8.22 -0.28 0.94
C LEU A 80 9.29 0.75 0.59
N ALA A 81 9.48 1.74 1.46
CA ALA A 81 10.51 2.76 1.27
C ALA A 81 11.91 2.13 1.26
N LYS A 82 12.19 1.24 2.21
CA LYS A 82 13.48 0.54 2.29
C LYS A 82 13.71 -0.40 1.11
N ALA A 83 12.65 -0.96 0.57
CA ALA A 83 12.74 -1.84 -0.60
C ALA A 83 13.04 -1.07 -1.88
N GLY A 84 13.00 0.25 -1.84
CA GLY A 84 13.27 1.08 -3.02
C GLY A 84 12.06 1.31 -3.91
N PHE A 85 10.86 1.04 -3.41
CA PHE A 85 9.65 1.35 -4.14
C PHE A 85 9.46 2.87 -4.21
N ASP A 86 8.66 3.35 -5.16
CA ASP A 86 8.40 4.77 -5.41
C ASP A 86 8.12 5.54 -4.13
N LEU A 87 9.04 6.42 -3.72
CA LEU A 87 8.96 7.13 -2.45
C LEU A 87 7.79 8.12 -2.40
N ASP A 88 7.42 8.71 -3.53
CA ASP A 88 6.29 9.66 -3.57
C ASP A 88 4.97 8.93 -3.31
N LEU A 89 4.80 7.76 -3.90
CA LEU A 89 3.60 6.95 -3.67
C LEU A 89 3.56 6.42 -2.23
N VAL A 90 4.70 5.98 -1.70
CA VAL A 90 4.79 5.53 -0.31
C VAL A 90 4.37 6.67 0.63
N ALA A 91 4.90 7.86 0.42
CA ALA A 91 4.58 9.04 1.24
C ALA A 91 3.09 9.38 1.13
N TYR A 92 2.54 9.36 -0.08
CA TYR A 92 1.13 9.66 -0.30
C TYR A 92 0.22 8.71 0.49
N PHE A 93 0.47 7.41 0.40
CA PHE A 93 -0.39 6.43 1.08
C PHE A 93 -0.14 6.35 2.59
N ASP A 94 1.06 6.73 3.05
CA ASP A 94 1.29 6.86 4.49
C ASP A 94 0.51 8.04 5.08
N VAL A 95 0.43 9.16 4.35
CA VAL A 95 -0.43 10.29 4.73
C VAL A 95 -1.89 9.85 4.73
N LEU A 96 -2.30 9.08 3.72
CA LEU A 96 -3.66 8.57 3.62
C LEU A 96 -4.00 7.64 4.79
N ARG A 97 -3.04 6.84 5.26
CA ARG A 97 -3.20 6.01 6.46
C ARG A 97 -3.56 6.85 7.67
N LYS A 98 -2.84 7.94 7.87
CA LYS A 98 -3.08 8.86 8.99
C LYS A 98 -4.45 9.51 8.86
N LYS A 99 -4.81 9.95 7.67
CA LYS A 99 -6.11 10.57 7.40
C LYS A 99 -7.26 9.60 7.66
N ARG A 100 -7.12 8.33 7.24
CA ARG A 100 -8.11 7.29 7.50
C ARG A 100 -8.30 7.07 9.01
N ASN A 101 -7.21 7.04 9.77
CA ASN A 101 -7.29 6.88 11.21
C ASN A 101 -8.03 8.06 11.86
N ASP A 102 -7.71 9.27 11.45
CA ASP A 102 -8.38 10.46 11.95
C ASP A 102 -9.86 10.47 11.59
N PHE A 103 -10.19 10.09 10.36
CA PHE A 103 -11.57 10.03 9.88
C PHE A 103 -12.40 9.03 10.69
N ILE A 104 -11.86 7.84 10.95
CA ILE A 104 -12.57 6.80 11.69
C ILE A 104 -12.75 7.14 13.17
N TYR A 105 -11.70 7.69 13.80
CA TYR A 105 -11.70 7.87 15.25
C TYR A 105 -12.11 9.25 15.73
N ARG A 106 -12.04 10.27 14.87
CA ARG A 106 -12.33 11.65 15.25
C ARG A 106 -13.56 12.23 14.57
N ASP A 107 -14.14 11.50 13.65
CA ASP A 107 -15.34 11.92 12.92
C ASP A 107 -15.19 13.33 12.33
N ILE A 108 -14.04 13.60 11.73
CA ILE A 108 -13.77 14.87 11.08
C ILE A 108 -14.01 14.79 9.59
N GLU A 109 -14.25 15.90 9.01
CA GLU A 109 -14.43 16.24 7.60
C GLU A 109 -14.73 15.12 6.58
N SER A 110 -15.74 15.39 5.77
CA SER A 110 -16.04 14.57 4.59
C SER A 110 -14.92 14.68 3.55
N ILE A 111 -14.75 13.61 2.80
CA ILE A 111 -13.82 13.56 1.68
C ILE A 111 -14.46 14.26 0.48
N SER A 112 -13.74 15.19 -0.15
CA SER A 112 -14.23 15.86 -1.34
C SER A 112 -14.14 14.98 -2.58
N LYS A 113 -14.90 15.31 -3.60
CA LYS A 113 -14.84 14.64 -4.90
C LYS A 113 -13.41 14.70 -5.47
N LYS A 114 -12.77 15.86 -5.38
CA LYS A 114 -11.41 16.05 -5.89
C LYS A 114 -10.41 15.16 -5.17
N GLU A 115 -10.51 15.07 -3.84
CA GLU A 115 -9.66 14.19 -3.06
C GLU A 115 -9.86 12.72 -3.44
N ALA A 116 -11.11 12.29 -3.58
CA ALA A 116 -11.42 10.91 -3.97
C ALA A 116 -10.89 10.59 -5.36
N GLU A 117 -11.01 11.53 -6.30
CA GLU A 117 -10.47 11.37 -7.64
C GLU A 117 -8.96 11.20 -7.63
N GLU A 118 -8.26 12.01 -6.84
CA GLU A 118 -6.81 11.89 -6.69
C GLU A 118 -6.43 10.54 -6.08
N MET A 119 -7.15 10.08 -5.07
CA MET A 119 -6.89 8.78 -4.45
C MET A 119 -6.96 7.64 -5.47
N LEU A 120 -7.96 7.67 -6.35
CA LEU A 120 -8.11 6.65 -7.39
C LEU A 120 -6.98 6.70 -8.40
N LYS A 121 -6.58 7.90 -8.82
CA LYS A 121 -5.44 8.05 -9.74
C LYS A 121 -4.15 7.53 -9.13
N LYS A 122 -3.89 7.87 -7.87
CA LYS A 122 -2.71 7.40 -7.15
C LYS A 122 -2.73 5.88 -6.96
N ALA A 123 -3.91 5.32 -6.72
CA ALA A 123 -4.05 3.86 -6.59
C ALA A 123 -3.76 3.15 -7.90
N GLU A 124 -4.22 3.67 -9.03
CA GLU A 124 -3.92 3.12 -10.35
C GLU A 124 -2.42 3.17 -10.64
N GLU A 125 -1.79 4.29 -10.33
CA GLU A 125 -0.35 4.46 -10.48
C GLU A 125 0.41 3.47 -9.60
N PHE A 126 -0.02 3.29 -8.36
CA PHE A 126 0.57 2.32 -7.43
C PHE A 126 0.52 0.90 -8.00
N VAL A 127 -0.65 0.47 -8.48
CA VAL A 127 -0.82 -0.87 -9.04
C VAL A 127 0.12 -1.07 -10.23
N HIS A 128 0.17 -0.11 -11.13
CA HIS A 128 1.05 -0.20 -12.29
C HIS A 128 2.52 -0.31 -11.88
N LYS A 129 2.96 0.55 -11.00
CA LYS A 129 4.36 0.58 -10.57
C LYS A 129 4.77 -0.64 -9.76
N ILE A 130 3.87 -1.16 -8.93
CA ILE A 130 4.21 -2.34 -8.14
C ILE A 130 4.33 -3.58 -9.01
N ARG A 131 3.51 -3.70 -10.05
CA ARG A 131 3.63 -4.78 -11.02
C ARG A 131 4.97 -4.73 -11.75
N THR A 132 5.38 -3.53 -12.15
CA THR A 132 6.68 -3.31 -12.80
C THR A 132 7.82 -3.66 -11.84
N PHE A 133 7.69 -3.26 -10.59
CA PHE A 133 8.68 -3.53 -9.55
C PHE A 133 8.87 -5.04 -9.35
N VAL A 134 7.77 -5.76 -9.22
CA VAL A 134 7.80 -7.23 -9.06
C VAL A 134 8.39 -7.90 -10.30
N HIS A 135 7.99 -7.45 -11.48
CA HIS A 135 8.51 -8.00 -12.74
C HIS A 135 10.04 -7.86 -12.81
N LYS A 136 10.56 -6.69 -12.47
CA LYS A 136 12.01 -6.46 -12.45
C LYS A 136 12.73 -7.39 -11.48
N ILE A 137 12.15 -7.63 -10.31
CA ILE A 137 12.73 -8.54 -9.33
C ILE A 137 12.74 -9.96 -9.87
N ARG A 138 11.61 -10.42 -10.45
CA ARG A 138 11.50 -11.77 -11.03
C ARG A 138 12.51 -12.01 -12.15
N THR A 139 12.81 -10.98 -12.92
CA THR A 139 13.76 -11.09 -14.04
C THR A 139 15.19 -10.79 -13.64
N GLY A 140 15.44 -10.41 -12.38
CA GLY A 140 16.76 -10.05 -11.89
C GLY A 140 17.23 -8.64 -12.26
N VAL A 141 16.43 -7.88 -13.00
CA VAL A 141 16.82 -6.54 -13.46
C VAL A 141 16.99 -5.57 -12.29
N ALA A 142 16.07 -5.61 -11.32
CA ALA A 142 16.10 -4.71 -10.16
C ALA A 142 17.31 -4.97 -9.24
N ASN A 143 17.82 -6.18 -9.23
CA ASN A 143 18.97 -6.56 -8.39
C ASN A 143 20.30 -6.32 -9.09
N GLY A 144 20.28 -6.19 -10.39
CA GLY A 144 21.46 -5.91 -11.17
C GLY A 144 21.86 -4.46 -11.11
N LYS A 145 21.39 -3.90 -10.53
CA LYS A 145 21.69 -2.66 -10.48
C LYS A 145 22.15 -1.91 -10.45
#